data_3f3240c0f3564a6824387cc453f7fa8b
#
_entry.id   3f3240c0f3564a6824387cc453f7fa8b
#
_cell.length_a   1.000
_cell.length_b   1.000
_cell.length_c   1.000
_cell.angle_alpha   90.00
_cell.angle_beta   90.00
_cell.angle_gamma   90.00
#
_symmetry.space_group_name_H-M   'P 1'
#
loop_
_entity.id
_entity.type
_entity.pdbx_description
1 polymer ?
#
loop_
_entity_poly.entity_id
_entity_poly.type
_entity_poly.pdbx_seq_one_letter_code
_entity_poly.pdbx_strand_id
1 'polypeptide(L)'
;MNKLRSLPSSICEMRSLYLLDAHFNELCGLPSAIGKLSSLEILNLSSNFSDLKDLPASFGDLLNLRELDLSNNQIHALPDNFGRLDKLEKLNLEQNPLSMPPMEIVNKGVDAVKEYMLQRWLDILLEEERKSIAAAESPQAPTTPSAWLARSVSWVSDVSGSLVGYLSGENKTEKDAYLDQQY
;
A
#
# COMPACT_ATOMS: atom_id res chain seq x y z
N MET A 1 16.51 19.13 13.82
CA MET A 1 15.10 19.57 13.84
C MET A 1 14.94 20.73 12.87
N ASN A 2 14.00 20.62 11.95
CA ASN A 2 13.65 21.69 11.01
C ASN A 2 12.14 22.00 11.16
N LYS A 3 11.67 22.99 10.42
CA LYS A 3 10.27 23.46 10.48
C LYS A 3 9.59 23.38 9.11
N LEU A 4 9.91 22.32 8.35
CA LEU A 4 9.26 22.11 7.07
C LEU A 4 7.81 21.67 7.30
N ARG A 5 6.86 22.43 6.77
CA ARG A 5 5.43 22.12 6.86
C ARG A 5 4.90 21.34 5.67
N SER A 6 5.59 21.41 4.54
CA SER A 6 5.23 20.67 3.34
C SER A 6 6.46 20.37 2.49
N LEU A 7 6.39 19.29 1.73
CA LEU A 7 7.33 19.01 0.66
C LEU A 7 6.82 19.66 -0.63
N PRO A 8 7.71 20.24 -1.46
CA PRO A 8 7.29 20.81 -2.74
C PRO A 8 6.78 19.70 -3.67
N SER A 9 5.73 19.96 -4.43
CA SER A 9 5.16 18.97 -5.35
C SER A 9 6.15 18.51 -6.43
N SER A 10 7.14 19.34 -6.76
CA SER A 10 8.22 19.01 -7.70
C SER A 10 9.10 17.84 -7.23
N ILE A 11 9.14 17.52 -5.92
CA ILE A 11 9.86 16.31 -5.44
C ILE A 11 9.33 15.05 -6.11
N CYS A 12 8.04 15.00 -6.43
CA CYS A 12 7.40 13.85 -7.07
C CYS A 12 7.89 13.58 -8.51
N GLU A 13 8.60 14.54 -9.13
CA GLU A 13 9.21 14.36 -10.44
C GLU A 13 10.61 13.74 -10.37
N MET A 14 11.17 13.59 -9.16
CA MET A 14 12.49 12.99 -8.93
C MET A 14 12.43 11.46 -8.95
N ARG A 15 12.16 10.88 -10.11
CA ARG A 15 11.91 9.43 -10.29
C ARG A 15 13.09 8.54 -9.90
N SER A 16 14.31 9.09 -9.84
CA SER A 16 15.51 8.40 -9.38
C SER A 16 15.78 8.54 -7.88
N LEU A 17 14.89 9.23 -7.14
CA LEU A 17 15.04 9.38 -5.70
C LEU A 17 14.91 8.02 -5.00
N TYR A 18 15.97 7.60 -4.35
CA TYR A 18 16.08 6.33 -3.67
C TYR A 18 15.74 6.43 -2.18
N LEU A 19 16.17 7.51 -1.53
CA LEU A 19 15.97 7.75 -0.10
C LEU A 19 15.39 9.14 0.11
N LEU A 20 14.32 9.22 0.87
CA LEU A 20 13.73 10.47 1.34
C LEU A 20 13.67 10.46 2.88
N ASP A 21 14.45 11.31 3.48
CA ASP A 21 14.45 11.50 4.92
C ASP A 21 13.97 12.91 5.27
N ALA A 22 12.80 12.98 5.88
CA ALA A 22 12.17 14.23 6.32
C ALA A 22 11.73 14.16 7.80
N HIS A 23 12.45 13.35 8.60
CA HIS A 23 12.17 13.24 10.02
C HIS A 23 12.44 14.54 10.80
N PHE A 24 11.87 14.68 11.99
CA PHE A 24 11.98 15.86 12.85
C PHE A 24 11.65 17.19 12.14
N ASN A 25 10.48 17.24 11.51
CA ASN A 25 9.88 18.42 10.88
C ASN A 25 8.46 18.67 11.42
N GLU A 26 7.73 19.58 10.79
CA GLU A 26 6.35 19.94 11.08
C GLU A 26 5.44 19.64 9.86
N LEU A 27 5.66 18.49 9.20
CA LEU A 27 4.93 18.17 7.98
C LEU A 27 3.44 17.94 8.28
N CYS A 28 2.57 18.68 7.59
CA CYS A 28 1.11 18.55 7.70
C CYS A 28 0.54 17.50 6.73
N GLY A 29 1.32 17.05 5.76
CA GLY A 29 0.93 16.08 4.74
C GLY A 29 1.99 15.90 3.68
N LEU A 30 1.71 15.00 2.75
CA LEU A 30 2.56 14.69 1.60
C LEU A 30 1.90 15.17 0.31
N PRO A 31 2.68 15.49 -0.73
CA PRO A 31 2.13 15.76 -2.05
C PRO A 31 1.26 14.60 -2.56
N SER A 32 0.12 14.91 -3.15
CA SER A 32 -0.84 13.90 -3.65
C SER A 32 -0.27 12.99 -4.75
N ALA A 33 0.85 13.36 -5.36
CA ALA A 33 1.54 12.61 -6.40
C ALA A 33 2.79 11.86 -5.89
N ILE A 34 2.94 11.67 -4.58
CA ILE A 34 4.13 11.02 -3.98
C ILE A 34 4.42 9.64 -4.57
N GLY A 35 3.40 8.90 -4.97
CA GLY A 35 3.53 7.59 -5.61
C GLY A 35 4.27 7.58 -6.95
N LYS A 36 4.54 8.75 -7.56
CA LYS A 36 5.39 8.85 -8.76
C LYS A 36 6.87 8.59 -8.48
N LEU A 37 7.30 8.56 -7.22
CA LEU A 37 8.67 8.24 -6.82
C LEU A 37 8.97 6.75 -7.00
N SER A 38 9.05 6.32 -8.25
CA SER A 38 9.14 4.91 -8.62
C SER A 38 10.41 4.20 -8.18
N SER A 39 11.47 4.92 -7.81
CA SER A 39 12.73 4.33 -7.31
C SER A 39 12.88 4.45 -5.79
N LEU A 40 11.88 4.99 -5.08
CA LEU A 40 11.99 5.21 -3.64
C LEU A 40 11.96 3.86 -2.89
N GLU A 41 13.02 3.59 -2.15
CA GLU A 41 13.15 2.38 -1.34
C GLU A 41 13.09 2.68 0.16
N ILE A 42 13.57 3.85 0.59
CA ILE A 42 13.63 4.22 2.00
C ILE A 42 12.91 5.55 2.20
N LEU A 43 11.92 5.56 3.08
CA LEU A 43 11.16 6.74 3.45
C LEU A 43 11.08 6.89 4.96
N ASN A 44 11.66 7.97 5.48
CA ASN A 44 11.58 8.31 6.88
C ASN A 44 10.81 9.62 7.07
N LEU A 45 9.65 9.51 7.68
CA LEU A 45 8.76 10.64 8.04
C LEU A 45 8.52 10.69 9.55
N SER A 46 9.37 10.04 10.34
CA SER A 46 9.17 9.96 11.78
C SER A 46 9.25 11.34 12.45
N SER A 47 8.57 11.46 13.56
CA SER A 47 8.65 12.67 14.42
C SER A 47 8.26 13.97 13.72
N ASN A 48 7.17 13.93 12.94
CA ASN A 48 6.43 15.12 12.50
C ASN A 48 5.22 15.37 13.43
N PHE A 49 5.47 15.36 14.68
CA PHE A 49 4.71 15.21 15.92
C PHE A 49 3.26 15.68 15.96
N SER A 50 2.87 16.71 15.25
CA SER A 50 1.59 17.35 15.49
C SER A 50 0.68 17.39 14.27
N ASP A 51 1.22 17.18 13.08
CA ASP A 51 0.56 17.66 11.88
C ASP A 51 0.38 16.58 10.80
N LEU A 52 1.22 15.52 10.76
CA LEU A 52 1.07 14.45 9.78
C LEU A 52 -0.01 13.46 10.24
N LYS A 53 -1.22 13.63 9.69
CA LYS A 53 -2.41 12.84 10.06
C LYS A 53 -2.81 11.83 9.00
N ASP A 54 -2.60 12.17 7.73
CA ASP A 54 -3.08 11.40 6.61
C ASP A 54 -1.98 11.18 5.57
N LEU A 55 -2.02 10.02 4.93
CA LEU A 55 -1.20 9.68 3.78
C LEU A 55 -2.08 9.71 2.52
N PRO A 56 -1.60 10.28 1.39
CA PRO A 56 -2.39 10.34 0.17
C PRO A 56 -2.61 8.94 -0.43
N ALA A 57 -3.70 8.74 -1.17
CA ALA A 57 -4.02 7.47 -1.82
C ALA A 57 -2.90 6.98 -2.76
N SER A 58 -2.15 7.89 -3.41
CA SER A 58 -1.01 7.52 -4.25
C SER A 58 0.17 6.87 -3.48
N PHE A 59 0.12 6.87 -2.15
CA PHE A 59 1.15 6.25 -1.31
C PHE A 59 1.32 4.76 -1.61
N GLY A 60 0.22 4.05 -1.87
CA GLY A 60 0.23 2.65 -2.28
C GLY A 60 0.86 2.37 -3.66
N ASP A 61 1.26 3.41 -4.39
CA ASP A 61 1.96 3.29 -5.67
C ASP A 61 3.50 3.31 -5.53
N LEU A 62 4.01 3.44 -4.31
CA LEU A 62 5.45 3.35 -4.00
C LEU A 62 5.94 1.89 -4.04
N LEU A 63 5.79 1.22 -5.17
CA LEU A 63 5.97 -0.24 -5.31
C LEU A 63 7.39 -0.75 -5.05
N ASN A 64 8.39 0.13 -4.97
CA ASN A 64 9.76 -0.24 -4.63
C ASN A 64 10.13 0.06 -3.17
N LEU A 65 9.19 0.58 -2.37
CA LEU A 65 9.45 0.93 -0.97
C LEU A 65 9.74 -0.33 -0.14
N ARG A 66 10.88 -0.32 0.56
CA ARG A 66 11.36 -1.39 1.43
C ARG A 66 11.34 -1.02 2.90
N GLU A 67 11.68 0.22 3.20
CA GLU A 67 11.74 0.70 4.58
C GLU A 67 10.88 1.95 4.74
N LEU A 68 9.99 1.91 5.73
CA LEU A 68 9.08 2.99 6.05
C LEU A 68 9.05 3.26 7.55
N ASP A 69 9.43 4.46 7.94
CA ASP A 69 9.27 4.93 9.31
C ASP A 69 8.27 6.09 9.37
N LEU A 70 7.16 5.84 10.04
CA LEU A 70 6.07 6.78 10.29
C LEU A 70 5.89 7.04 11.79
N SER A 71 6.81 6.61 12.64
CA SER A 71 6.68 6.71 14.09
C SER A 71 6.56 8.16 14.58
N ASN A 72 5.96 8.35 15.74
CA ASN A 72 5.78 9.67 16.36
C ASN A 72 5.05 10.67 15.45
N ASN A 73 3.89 10.30 14.96
CA ASN A 73 3.02 11.14 14.14
C ASN A 73 1.58 11.12 14.68
N GLN A 74 0.63 11.70 13.95
CA GLN A 74 -0.80 11.71 14.29
C GLN A 74 -1.62 10.89 13.28
N ILE A 75 -1.05 9.83 12.73
CA ILE A 75 -1.70 9.02 11.69
C ILE A 75 -2.78 8.14 12.35
N HIS A 76 -4.01 8.24 11.84
CA HIS A 76 -5.15 7.45 12.31
C HIS A 76 -5.42 6.22 11.44
N ALA A 77 -5.13 6.31 10.15
CA ALA A 77 -5.34 5.22 9.22
C ALA A 77 -4.27 5.19 8.12
N LEU A 78 -3.88 4.00 7.72
CA LEU A 78 -3.13 3.79 6.48
C LEU A 78 -4.09 3.86 5.29
N PRO A 79 -3.64 4.31 4.10
CA PRO A 79 -4.48 4.31 2.91
C PRO A 79 -4.91 2.89 2.52
N ASP A 80 -6.12 2.74 1.99
CA ASP A 80 -6.71 1.42 1.73
C ASP A 80 -5.83 0.55 0.82
N ASN A 81 -5.15 1.14 -0.15
CA ASN A 81 -4.24 0.47 -1.07
C ASN A 81 -2.82 0.22 -0.52
N PHE A 82 -2.59 0.43 0.78
CA PHE A 82 -1.29 0.22 1.43
C PHE A 82 -0.76 -1.22 1.24
N GLY A 83 -1.66 -2.20 1.18
CA GLY A 83 -1.32 -3.60 0.95
C GLY A 83 -0.61 -3.89 -0.39
N ARG A 84 -0.58 -2.93 -1.33
CA ARG A 84 0.16 -3.03 -2.60
C ARG A 84 1.69 -2.90 -2.46
N LEU A 85 2.17 -2.49 -1.30
CA LEU A 85 3.60 -2.30 -1.03
C LEU A 85 4.30 -3.66 -0.79
N ASP A 86 4.31 -4.52 -1.80
CA ASP A 86 4.81 -5.90 -1.71
C ASP A 86 6.25 -6.00 -1.20
N LYS A 87 7.11 -5.06 -1.61
CA LYS A 87 8.53 -5.05 -1.25
C LYS A 87 8.82 -4.48 0.13
N LEU A 88 7.78 -4.02 0.85
CA LEU A 88 7.98 -3.44 2.18
C LEU A 88 8.41 -4.52 3.18
N GLU A 89 9.60 -4.33 3.73
CA GLU A 89 10.28 -5.26 4.66
C GLU A 89 10.29 -4.71 6.08
N LYS A 90 10.42 -3.38 6.21
CA LYS A 90 10.47 -2.71 7.52
C LYS A 90 9.41 -1.63 7.61
N LEU A 91 8.61 -1.69 8.66
CA LEU A 91 7.54 -0.75 8.93
C LEU A 91 7.56 -0.37 10.41
N ASN A 92 7.66 0.92 10.69
CA ASN A 92 7.52 1.45 12.03
C ASN A 92 6.32 2.40 12.10
N LEU A 93 5.32 2.04 12.91
CA LEU A 93 4.08 2.79 13.13
C LEU A 93 3.91 3.22 14.59
N GLU A 94 4.94 3.04 15.42
CA GLU A 94 4.87 3.33 16.84
C GLU A 94 4.48 4.78 17.14
N GLN A 95 3.80 4.99 18.26
CA GLN A 95 3.39 6.32 18.72
C GLN A 95 2.55 7.09 17.67
N ASN A 96 1.59 6.40 17.07
CA ASN A 96 0.51 6.98 16.27
C ASN A 96 -0.85 6.60 16.90
N PRO A 97 -1.87 7.46 16.84
CA PRO A 97 -3.23 7.13 17.28
C PRO A 97 -3.95 6.24 16.24
N LEU A 98 -3.32 5.15 15.84
CA LEU A 98 -3.75 4.31 14.74
C LEU A 98 -5.03 3.54 15.08
N SER A 99 -6.04 3.67 14.24
CA SER A 99 -7.28 2.89 14.29
C SER A 99 -7.36 1.85 13.17
N MET A 100 -6.65 2.08 12.06
CA MET A 100 -6.63 1.21 10.88
C MET A 100 -5.23 1.12 10.28
N PRO A 101 -4.61 -0.07 10.21
CA PRO A 101 -5.08 -1.36 10.74
C PRO A 101 -5.14 -1.37 12.27
N PRO A 102 -5.88 -2.32 12.88
CA PRO A 102 -5.90 -2.50 14.34
C PRO A 102 -4.50 -2.82 14.90
N MET A 103 -4.21 -2.34 16.12
CA MET A 103 -2.91 -2.56 16.76
C MET A 103 -2.56 -4.06 16.91
N GLU A 104 -3.55 -4.91 17.03
CA GLU A 104 -3.37 -6.38 17.07
C GLU A 104 -2.72 -6.91 15.79
N ILE A 105 -3.01 -6.30 14.65
CA ILE A 105 -2.41 -6.63 13.35
C ILE A 105 -1.03 -6.01 13.25
N VAL A 106 -0.86 -4.75 13.65
CA VAL A 106 0.45 -4.06 13.64
C VAL A 106 1.48 -4.83 14.45
N ASN A 107 1.09 -5.35 15.62
CA ASN A 107 1.96 -6.12 16.51
C ASN A 107 2.41 -7.50 15.93
N LYS A 108 1.74 -7.98 14.88
CA LYS A 108 2.13 -9.22 14.17
C LYS A 108 3.22 -8.99 13.12
N GLY A 109 3.54 -7.73 12.84
CA GLY A 109 4.60 -7.36 11.90
C GLY A 109 4.10 -6.91 10.53
N VAL A 110 5.06 -6.53 9.68
CA VAL A 110 4.81 -5.88 8.38
C VAL A 110 3.96 -6.73 7.43
N ASP A 111 4.21 -8.03 7.38
CA ASP A 111 3.48 -8.92 6.46
C ASP A 111 2.01 -9.05 6.85
N ALA A 112 1.71 -9.12 8.14
CA ALA A 112 0.33 -9.14 8.63
C ALA A 112 -0.40 -7.82 8.32
N VAL A 113 0.30 -6.68 8.39
CA VAL A 113 -0.27 -5.38 8.01
C VAL A 113 -0.57 -5.34 6.51
N LYS A 114 0.37 -5.78 5.66
CA LYS A 114 0.18 -5.83 4.21
C LYS A 114 -1.01 -6.72 3.83
N GLU A 115 -1.05 -7.93 4.36
CA GLU A 115 -2.13 -8.88 4.10
C GLU A 115 -3.49 -8.34 4.52
N TYR A 116 -3.60 -7.80 5.73
CA TYR A 116 -4.84 -7.19 6.23
C TYR A 116 -5.31 -6.03 5.35
N MET A 117 -4.41 -5.11 5.00
CA MET A 117 -4.74 -3.95 4.18
C MET A 117 -5.06 -4.35 2.74
N LEU A 118 -4.42 -5.39 2.19
CA LEU A 118 -4.72 -5.92 0.86
C LEU A 118 -6.11 -6.56 0.83
N GLN A 119 -6.44 -7.40 1.82
CA GLN A 119 -7.77 -8.03 1.89
C GLN A 119 -8.87 -6.97 1.99
N ARG A 120 -8.69 -5.99 2.87
CA ARG A 120 -9.63 -4.88 3.00
C ARG A 120 -9.82 -4.11 1.70
N TRP A 121 -8.75 -3.85 0.99
CA TRP A 121 -8.82 -3.13 -0.28
C TRP A 121 -9.56 -3.93 -1.36
N LEU A 122 -9.32 -5.24 -1.44
CA LEU A 122 -10.06 -6.13 -2.32
C LEU A 122 -11.56 -6.14 -2.00
N ASP A 123 -11.91 -6.17 -0.73
CA ASP A 123 -13.31 -6.10 -0.30
C ASP A 123 -13.98 -4.79 -0.73
N ILE A 124 -13.29 -3.66 -0.61
CA ILE A 124 -13.77 -2.36 -1.09
C ILE A 124 -14.00 -2.38 -2.59
N LEU A 125 -13.05 -2.88 -3.38
CA LEU A 125 -13.17 -2.96 -4.84
C LEU A 125 -14.34 -3.84 -5.28
N LEU A 126 -14.54 -4.99 -4.64
CA LEU A 126 -15.66 -5.89 -4.90
C LEU A 126 -17.02 -5.24 -4.57
N GLU A 127 -17.08 -4.47 -3.49
CA GLU A 127 -18.28 -3.72 -3.10
C GLU A 127 -18.60 -2.62 -4.12
N GLU A 128 -17.59 -1.89 -4.60
CA GLU A 128 -17.74 -0.87 -5.64
C GLU A 128 -18.21 -1.48 -6.97
N GLU A 129 -17.66 -2.62 -7.36
CA GLU A 129 -18.08 -3.34 -8.55
C GLU A 129 -19.55 -3.79 -8.43
N ARG A 130 -19.96 -4.37 -7.31
CA ARG A 130 -21.35 -4.74 -7.04
C ARG A 130 -22.30 -3.55 -7.15
N LYS A 131 -21.93 -2.40 -6.59
CA LYS A 131 -22.71 -1.16 -6.67
C LYS A 131 -22.81 -0.66 -8.12
N SER A 132 -21.72 -0.75 -8.88
CA SER A 132 -21.67 -0.37 -10.29
C SER A 132 -22.60 -1.24 -11.15
N ILE A 133 -22.58 -2.55 -10.95
CA ILE A 133 -23.46 -3.50 -11.67
C ILE A 133 -24.93 -3.22 -11.30
N ALA A 134 -25.24 -3.06 -10.01
CA ALA A 134 -26.60 -2.77 -9.56
C ALA A 134 -27.13 -1.42 -10.10
N ALA A 135 -26.25 -0.43 -10.27
CA ALA A 135 -26.61 0.85 -10.89
C ALA A 135 -26.83 0.74 -12.39
N ALA A 136 -26.10 -0.15 -13.08
CA ALA A 136 -26.26 -0.39 -14.51
C ALA A 136 -27.57 -1.15 -14.86
N GLU A 137 -28.06 -1.97 -13.94
CA GLU A 137 -29.34 -2.70 -14.09
C GLU A 137 -30.57 -1.82 -13.76
N SER A 138 -30.37 -0.61 -13.26
CA SER A 138 -31.43 0.36 -13.00
C SER A 138 -31.87 1.05 -14.31
N PRO A 139 -33.17 1.18 -14.63
CA PRO A 139 -33.67 1.67 -15.94
C PRO A 139 -33.33 3.13 -16.27
N GLN A 140 -32.55 3.81 -15.46
CA GLN A 140 -32.18 5.24 -15.62
C GLN A 140 -30.67 5.53 -15.55
N ALA A 141 -29.79 4.54 -15.72
CA ALA A 141 -28.35 4.75 -15.63
C ALA A 141 -27.74 5.29 -16.93
N PRO A 142 -26.83 6.30 -16.88
CA PRO A 142 -26.09 6.76 -18.05
C PRO A 142 -25.12 5.69 -18.56
N THR A 143 -25.10 5.49 -19.89
CA THR A 143 -24.43 4.42 -20.61
C THR A 143 -22.94 4.60 -20.85
N THR A 144 -22.14 4.96 -19.86
CA THR A 144 -20.68 4.98 -20.01
C THR A 144 -19.97 4.33 -18.83
N PRO A 145 -19.30 3.16 -19.05
CA PRO A 145 -18.39 2.62 -18.04
C PRO A 145 -17.21 3.58 -17.88
N SER A 146 -16.96 4.02 -16.67
CA SER A 146 -15.83 4.91 -16.39
C SER A 146 -14.49 4.20 -16.67
N ALA A 147 -13.61 4.81 -17.44
CA ALA A 147 -12.33 4.28 -17.90
C ALA A 147 -11.33 3.89 -16.78
N TRP A 148 -11.62 4.19 -15.51
CA TRP A 148 -10.81 3.81 -14.36
C TRP A 148 -11.02 2.34 -13.95
N LEU A 149 -12.23 1.79 -14.16
CA LEU A 149 -12.53 0.36 -13.91
C LEU A 149 -11.67 -0.56 -14.78
N ALA A 150 -11.42 -0.20 -16.04
CA ALA A 150 -10.56 -0.98 -16.92
C ALA A 150 -9.11 -1.09 -16.45
N ARG A 151 -8.60 -0.11 -15.69
CA ARG A 151 -7.26 -0.15 -15.09
C ARG A 151 -7.20 -0.97 -13.81
N SER A 152 -8.28 -0.98 -13.02
CA SER A 152 -8.34 -1.72 -11.75
C SER A 152 -8.42 -3.23 -11.96
N VAL A 153 -9.13 -3.68 -13.00
CA VAL A 153 -9.39 -5.11 -13.25
C VAL A 153 -8.18 -5.83 -13.85
N SER A 154 -7.33 -5.13 -14.61
CA SER A 154 -6.20 -5.76 -15.30
C SER A 154 -5.15 -6.34 -14.33
N TRP A 155 -4.89 -5.70 -13.20
CA TRP A 155 -3.92 -6.23 -12.24
C TRP A 155 -4.57 -7.19 -11.23
N VAL A 156 -5.89 -7.09 -10.96
CA VAL A 156 -6.63 -8.07 -10.13
C VAL A 156 -6.58 -9.45 -10.77
N SER A 157 -6.59 -9.56 -12.11
CA SER A 157 -6.41 -10.85 -12.78
C SER A 157 -5.01 -11.43 -12.57
N ASP A 158 -3.98 -10.60 -12.47
CA ASP A 158 -2.60 -11.05 -12.20
C ASP A 158 -2.40 -11.46 -10.73
N VAL A 159 -3.04 -10.74 -9.80
CA VAL A 159 -2.98 -11.04 -8.35
C VAL A 159 -3.89 -12.22 -7.99
N SER A 160 -5.07 -12.37 -8.61
CA SER A 160 -5.97 -13.48 -8.33
C SER A 160 -5.38 -14.83 -8.76
N GLY A 161 -4.54 -14.87 -9.80
CA GLY A 161 -3.78 -16.06 -10.18
C GLY A 161 -2.79 -16.50 -9.09
N SER A 162 -2.20 -15.55 -8.39
CA SER A 162 -1.27 -15.81 -7.28
C SER A 162 -1.99 -16.16 -5.97
N LEU A 163 -3.14 -15.54 -5.70
CA LEU A 163 -3.93 -15.76 -4.47
C LEU A 163 -4.73 -17.07 -4.48
N VAL A 164 -5.20 -17.51 -5.64
CA VAL A 164 -5.86 -18.83 -5.75
C VAL A 164 -4.91 -19.96 -5.41
N GLY A 165 -3.61 -19.84 -5.74
CA GLY A 165 -2.57 -20.78 -5.31
C GLY A 165 -2.34 -20.77 -3.79
N TYR A 166 -2.50 -19.62 -3.14
CA TYR A 166 -2.30 -19.46 -1.70
C TYR A 166 -3.50 -19.97 -0.88
N LEU A 167 -4.73 -19.76 -1.39
CA LEU A 167 -5.97 -20.15 -0.68
C LEU A 167 -6.35 -21.62 -0.90
N SER A 168 -5.85 -22.27 -1.96
CA SER A 168 -6.14 -23.69 -2.25
C SER A 168 -5.25 -24.68 -1.49
N GLY A 169 -4.29 -24.21 -0.68
CA GLY A 169 -3.53 -25.08 0.24
C GLY A 169 -2.68 -26.15 -0.44
N GLU A 170 -2.39 -26.05 -1.72
CA GLU A 170 -1.49 -26.98 -2.41
C GLU A 170 -0.03 -26.63 -2.14
N ASN A 171 0.40 -26.99 -0.93
CA ASN A 171 1.81 -27.11 -0.58
C ASN A 171 2.40 -28.29 -1.39
N LYS A 172 2.80 -28.04 -2.63
CA LYS A 172 3.72 -28.98 -3.32
C LYS A 172 5.11 -28.77 -2.74
N THR A 173 5.44 -29.59 -1.76
CA THR A 173 6.83 -29.90 -1.43
C THR A 173 7.47 -30.44 -2.71
N GLU A 174 8.32 -29.64 -3.33
CA GLU A 174 9.30 -30.14 -4.30
C GLU A 174 10.22 -31.10 -3.52
N LYS A 175 10.00 -32.39 -3.73
CA LYS A 175 10.96 -33.42 -3.41
C LYS A 175 12.14 -33.28 -4.35
N ASP A 176 13.30 -33.07 -3.76
CA ASP A 176 14.62 -33.17 -4.40
C ASP A 176 14.72 -34.39 -5.33
N ALA A 177 14.80 -34.11 -6.63
CA ALA A 177 15.17 -35.08 -7.65
C ALA A 177 16.65 -34.93 -7.99
N TYR A 178 17.54 -35.15 -6.99
CA TYR A 178 18.97 -35.30 -7.19
C TYR A 178 19.49 -36.43 -6.30
N LEU A 179 19.20 -37.67 -6.65
CA LEU A 179 19.93 -38.86 -6.21
C LEU A 179 19.39 -40.05 -7.01
N ASP A 180 19.90 -40.27 -8.22
CA ASP A 180 20.09 -41.59 -8.82
C ASP A 180 20.72 -41.46 -10.19
N GLN A 181 22.03 -41.25 -10.20
CA GLN A 181 22.90 -41.68 -11.30
C GLN A 181 24.25 -42.09 -10.72
N GLN A 182 24.33 -43.29 -10.25
CA GLN A 182 25.54 -44.11 -10.25
C GLN A 182 25.11 -45.58 -10.12
N TYR A 183 25.04 -46.28 -11.23
CA TYR A 183 25.61 -47.57 -11.55
C TYR A 183 25.27 -47.89 -12.99
#